data_92476a86f6a4b615a2ee80663de7efd9
#
_entry.id   92476a86f6a4b615a2ee80663de7efd9
#
_cell.length_a   1.000
_cell.length_b   1.000
_cell.length_c   1.000
_cell.angle_alpha   90.00
_cell.angle_beta   90.00
_cell.angle_gamma   90.00
#
_symmetry.space_group_name_H-M   'P 1'
#
loop_
_entity.id
_entity.type
_entity.pdbx_description
1 polymer ?
#
loop_
_entity_poly.entity_id
_entity_poly.type
_entity_poly.pdbx_seq_one_letter_code
_entity_poly.pdbx_strand_id
1 'polypeptide(L)'
;MNRRSVLMCGLVAAALSACGEPAPRKTGGAGTARAGDRVTSAASVPVGSGVLVDMPGNAQLLVVQPRSGEFRAFNPACPHVGSFVNPPAGGVITCPLHGSTFDPASGAVRKGPATSGLTEVAISLSGEDLVLS
;
A
#
# COMPACT_ATOMS: atom_id res chain seq x y z
N MET A 1 29.28 -18.98 51.78
CA MET A 1 29.23 -18.73 51.12
C MET A 1 28.54 -18.81 50.13
N ASN A 2 28.18 -19.06 49.59
CA ASN A 2 27.42 -19.34 48.64
C ASN A 2 26.43 -18.50 48.39
N ARG A 3 26.29 -17.61 48.60
CA ARG A 3 25.30 -16.87 48.43
C ARG A 3 25.17 -16.42 47.12
N ARG A 4 25.82 -16.63 46.30
CA ARG A 4 25.70 -16.08 45.15
C ARG A 4 24.68 -16.53 44.31
N SER A 5 24.09 -17.38 44.43
CA SER A 5 23.19 -17.91 43.54
C SER A 5 21.97 -17.19 43.42
N VAL A 6 21.73 -16.23 44.08
CA VAL A 6 20.51 -15.69 44.02
C VAL A 6 20.21 -14.82 42.96
N LEU A 7 21.00 -14.42 42.25
CA LEU A 7 20.62 -13.48 41.38
C LEU A 7 20.10 -13.74 40.19
N MET A 8 19.89 -14.65 39.72
CA MET A 8 19.43 -14.81 38.47
C MET A 8 18.08 -14.67 38.22
N CYS A 9 17.30 -14.53 38.97
CA CYS A 9 15.96 -14.54 38.67
C CYS A 9 15.39 -13.37 38.11
N GLY A 10 15.86 -12.35 38.08
CA GLY A 10 15.11 -11.22 37.69
C GLY A 10 15.06 -10.87 36.30
N LEU A 11 15.72 -11.55 35.50
CA LEU A 11 15.72 -11.09 34.24
C LEU A 11 14.71 -11.48 33.34
N VAL A 12 14.01 -12.43 33.60
CA VAL A 12 13.09 -12.90 32.63
C VAL A 12 11.95 -12.06 32.32
N ALA A 13 11.55 -11.28 33.19
CA ALA A 13 10.33 -10.53 32.94
C ALA A 13 10.43 -9.55 31.84
N ALA A 14 11.56 -9.12 31.55
CA ALA A 14 11.61 -8.05 30.57
C ALA A 14 11.22 -8.46 29.19
N ALA A 15 11.34 -9.68 28.88
CA ALA A 15 11.08 -10.02 27.53
C ALA A 15 9.63 -10.00 27.15
N LEU A 16 8.77 -10.10 28.10
CA LEU A 16 7.41 -10.20 27.74
C LEU A 16 6.79 -8.95 27.28
N SER A 17 7.27 -7.86 27.70
CA SER A 17 6.58 -6.65 27.34
C SER A 17 6.75 -6.29 25.90
N ALA A 18 7.67 -6.88 25.22
CA ALA A 18 7.87 -6.46 23.87
C ALA A 18 6.86 -7.02 22.90
N CYS A 19 6.06 -7.94 23.30
CA CYS A 19 5.22 -8.58 22.35
C CYS A 19 3.89 -7.95 22.13
N GLY A 20 3.59 -6.91 22.74
CA GLY A 20 2.23 -6.47 22.71
C GLY A 20 1.84 -5.44 21.69
N GLU A 21 2.76 -4.83 21.04
CA GLU A 21 2.39 -3.71 20.19
C GLU A 21 2.28 -4.10 18.75
N PRO A 22 1.10 -3.98 18.15
CA PRO A 22 0.96 -4.27 16.73
C PRO A 22 1.64 -3.17 15.91
N ALA A 23 2.07 -3.52 14.73
CA ALA A 23 2.60 -2.54 13.81
C ALA A 23 1.50 -1.57 13.40
N PRO A 24 1.81 -0.29 13.21
CA PRO A 24 0.81 0.67 12.76
C PRO A 24 0.33 0.30 11.36
N ARG A 25 -0.93 0.55 11.10
CA ARG A 25 -1.48 0.29 9.79
C ARG A 25 -0.95 1.33 8.81
N LYS A 26 -0.75 0.90 7.59
CA LYS A 26 -0.35 1.82 6.54
C LYS A 26 -1.53 2.66 6.11
N THR A 27 -1.26 3.90 5.73
CA THR A 27 -2.28 4.76 5.16
C THR A 27 -2.19 4.69 3.64
N GLY A 28 -3.27 4.96 2.96
CA GLY A 28 -3.26 5.00 1.51
C GLY A 28 -2.77 6.33 1.00
N GLY A 29 -2.06 6.31 -0.13
CA GLY A 29 -1.61 7.51 -0.80
C GLY A 29 -0.10 7.65 -0.82
N ALA A 30 0.36 8.86 -1.12
CA ALA A 30 1.78 9.14 -1.29
C ALA A 30 2.50 9.42 0.03
N GLY A 31 1.79 9.51 1.14
CA GLY A 31 2.38 9.78 2.43
C GLY A 31 3.06 11.13 2.48
N THR A 32 4.32 11.15 2.90
CA THR A 32 5.08 12.40 3.00
C THR A 32 5.92 12.67 1.75
N ALA A 33 5.78 11.88 0.70
CA ALA A 33 6.50 12.10 -0.54
C ALA A 33 5.99 13.36 -1.24
N ARG A 34 6.86 13.99 -2.03
CA ARG A 34 6.56 15.25 -2.70
C ARG A 34 6.62 15.09 -4.20
N ALA A 35 6.12 16.08 -4.92
CA ALA A 35 6.22 16.10 -6.37
C ALA A 35 7.67 15.94 -6.80
N GLY A 36 7.91 15.09 -7.77
CA GLY A 36 9.24 14.77 -8.25
C GLY A 36 9.89 13.58 -7.56
N ASP A 37 9.36 13.13 -6.44
CA ASP A 37 9.94 11.99 -5.74
C ASP A 37 9.66 10.71 -6.50
N ARG A 38 10.62 9.80 -6.47
CA ARG A 38 10.49 8.53 -7.16
C ARG A 38 9.48 7.64 -6.46
N VAL A 39 8.62 7.01 -7.23
CA VAL A 39 7.66 6.05 -6.70
C VAL A 39 8.22 4.64 -6.86
N THR A 40 8.50 4.22 -8.09
CA THR A 40 9.06 2.91 -8.38
C THR A 40 9.57 2.90 -9.82
N SER A 41 10.25 1.84 -10.23
CA SER A 41 10.65 1.72 -11.63
C SER A 41 9.44 1.30 -12.47
N ALA A 42 9.38 1.80 -13.70
CA ALA A 42 8.30 1.40 -14.60
C ALA A 42 8.35 -0.11 -14.88
N ALA A 43 9.55 -0.69 -14.91
CA ALA A 43 9.70 -2.11 -15.19
C ALA A 43 9.14 -3.01 -14.08
N SER A 44 8.95 -2.49 -12.88
CA SER A 44 8.40 -3.29 -11.78
C SER A 44 6.89 -3.39 -11.81
N VAL A 45 6.21 -2.68 -12.72
CA VAL A 45 4.75 -2.65 -12.80
C VAL A 45 4.33 -3.48 -14.02
N PRO A 46 3.75 -4.68 -13.84
CA PRO A 46 3.39 -5.53 -14.98
C PRO A 46 2.26 -4.92 -15.81
N VAL A 47 2.30 -5.16 -17.11
CA VAL A 47 1.22 -4.73 -18.00
C VAL A 47 -0.04 -5.54 -17.68
N GLY A 48 -1.15 -4.87 -17.56
CA GLY A 48 -2.43 -5.49 -17.21
C GLY A 48 -2.59 -5.77 -15.73
N SER A 49 -1.66 -5.33 -14.91
CA SER A 49 -1.73 -5.52 -13.46
C SER A 49 -1.15 -4.31 -12.75
N GLY A 50 -0.61 -4.49 -11.58
CA GLY A 50 -0.05 -3.41 -10.78
C GLY A 50 0.65 -3.93 -9.55
N VAL A 51 1.16 -3.02 -8.74
CA VAL A 51 1.86 -3.32 -7.50
C VAL A 51 1.48 -2.32 -6.43
N LEU A 52 1.52 -2.75 -5.19
CA LEU A 52 1.42 -1.85 -4.05
C LEU A 52 2.84 -1.43 -3.68
N VAL A 53 3.09 -0.13 -3.65
CA VAL A 53 4.41 0.43 -3.43
C VAL A 53 4.44 1.14 -2.09
N ASP A 54 5.43 0.82 -1.26
CA ASP A 54 5.59 1.52 0.01
C ASP A 54 6.07 2.93 -0.22
N MET A 55 5.44 3.87 0.44
CA MET A 55 5.78 5.29 0.34
C MET A 55 6.23 5.82 1.71
N PRO A 56 7.00 6.91 1.75
CA PRO A 56 7.42 7.48 3.01
C PRO A 56 6.23 7.92 3.85
N GLY A 57 6.39 7.91 5.17
CA GLY A 57 5.30 8.27 6.06
C GLY A 57 4.35 7.12 6.35
N ASN A 58 4.83 5.89 6.22
CA ASN A 58 4.04 4.69 6.46
C ASN A 58 2.80 4.62 5.56
N ALA A 59 2.98 4.96 4.29
CA ALA A 59 1.91 4.99 3.31
C ALA A 59 2.15 3.95 2.21
N GLN A 60 1.12 3.66 1.46
CA GLN A 60 1.19 2.76 0.31
C GLN A 60 0.40 3.33 -0.86
N LEU A 61 0.92 3.14 -2.06
CA LEU A 61 0.31 3.62 -3.27
C LEU A 61 0.10 2.43 -4.19
N LEU A 62 -1.05 2.37 -4.86
CA LEU A 62 -1.27 1.35 -5.87
C LEU A 62 -0.87 1.90 -7.22
N VAL A 63 0.11 1.27 -7.87
CA VAL A 63 0.57 1.68 -9.20
C VAL A 63 0.16 0.60 -10.18
N VAL A 64 -0.50 0.99 -11.26
CA VAL A 64 -1.04 0.05 -12.25
C VAL A 64 -0.54 0.40 -13.64
N GLN A 65 -0.49 -0.59 -14.50
CA GLN A 65 -0.22 -0.39 -15.93
C GLN A 65 -1.33 -1.08 -16.73
N PRO A 66 -2.48 -0.39 -16.92
CA PRO A 66 -3.60 -1.01 -17.62
C PRO A 66 -3.27 -1.43 -19.03
N ARG A 67 -2.44 -0.66 -19.70
CA ARG A 67 -1.96 -0.96 -21.04
C ARG A 67 -0.48 -0.66 -21.10
N SER A 68 0.22 -1.25 -22.04
CA SER A 68 1.66 -1.01 -22.17
C SER A 68 1.96 0.48 -22.29
N GLY A 69 2.77 0.99 -21.40
CA GLY A 69 3.16 2.40 -21.40
C GLY A 69 2.18 3.35 -20.70
N GLU A 70 1.03 2.87 -20.26
CA GLU A 70 0.07 3.70 -19.56
C GLU A 70 0.12 3.38 -18.08
N PHE A 71 0.57 4.34 -17.26
CA PHE A 71 0.71 4.14 -15.83
C PHE A 71 -0.25 5.06 -15.08
N ARG A 72 -0.86 4.52 -14.03
CA ARG A 72 -1.74 5.27 -13.13
C ARG A 72 -1.40 4.90 -11.71
N ALA A 73 -1.68 5.80 -10.78
CA ALA A 73 -1.53 5.51 -9.37
C ALA A 73 -2.78 5.91 -8.61
N PHE A 74 -3.13 5.13 -7.62
CA PHE A 74 -4.32 5.39 -6.82
C PHE A 74 -4.02 5.20 -5.36
N ASN A 75 -4.75 5.91 -4.52
CA ASN A 75 -4.83 5.60 -3.12
C ASN A 75 -5.54 4.25 -3.01
N PRO A 76 -4.92 3.22 -2.45
CA PRO A 76 -5.51 1.88 -2.44
C PRO A 76 -6.62 1.67 -1.42
N ALA A 77 -6.93 2.67 -0.61
CA ALA A 77 -7.98 2.51 0.40
C ALA A 77 -9.34 2.48 -0.28
N CYS A 78 -10.10 1.42 -0.05
CA CYS A 78 -11.44 1.29 -0.59
C CYS A 78 -12.34 2.34 0.03
N PRO A 79 -13.04 3.16 -0.77
CA PRO A 79 -13.88 4.22 -0.21
C PRO A 79 -14.99 3.71 0.71
N HIS A 80 -15.39 2.45 0.56
CA HIS A 80 -16.45 1.91 1.39
C HIS A 80 -15.98 1.64 2.83
N VAL A 81 -14.81 1.02 3.00
CA VAL A 81 -14.38 0.59 4.33
C VAL A 81 -12.94 0.92 4.67
N GLY A 82 -12.20 1.56 3.79
CA GLY A 82 -10.80 1.89 4.04
C GLY A 82 -9.83 0.73 3.95
N SER A 83 -10.29 -0.47 3.64
CA SER A 83 -9.43 -1.61 3.44
C SER A 83 -8.70 -1.46 2.10
N PHE A 84 -7.46 -1.90 2.02
CA PHE A 84 -6.70 -1.75 0.78
C PHE A 84 -7.18 -2.75 -0.26
N VAL A 85 -7.34 -2.27 -1.49
CA VAL A 85 -7.71 -3.10 -2.62
C VAL A 85 -6.51 -3.92 -3.07
N ASN A 86 -6.77 -4.99 -3.81
CA ASN A 86 -5.72 -5.80 -4.42
C ASN A 86 -5.27 -5.16 -5.73
N PRO A 87 -4.03 -5.40 -6.16
CA PRO A 87 -3.63 -5.00 -7.51
C PRO A 87 -4.56 -5.62 -8.57
N PRO A 88 -4.68 -5.01 -9.75
CA PRO A 88 -5.59 -5.51 -10.75
C PRO A 88 -5.30 -6.95 -11.15
N ALA A 89 -6.36 -7.71 -11.33
CA ALA A 89 -6.29 -9.06 -11.86
C ALA A 89 -7.48 -9.23 -12.80
N GLY A 90 -7.24 -9.77 -14.00
CA GLY A 90 -8.31 -9.94 -14.96
C GLY A 90 -8.96 -8.63 -15.40
N GLY A 91 -8.21 -7.55 -15.38
CA GLY A 91 -8.71 -6.24 -15.80
C GLY A 91 -9.55 -5.51 -14.75
N VAL A 92 -9.49 -5.92 -13.49
CA VAL A 92 -10.33 -5.36 -12.43
C VAL A 92 -9.54 -5.22 -11.14
N ILE A 93 -9.71 -4.11 -10.45
CA ILE A 93 -9.21 -3.92 -9.09
C ILE A 93 -10.34 -4.35 -8.16
N THR A 94 -10.06 -5.21 -7.18
CA THR A 94 -11.07 -5.73 -6.28
C THR A 94 -10.71 -5.44 -4.83
N CYS A 95 -11.70 -4.97 -4.07
CA CYS A 95 -11.57 -4.86 -2.62
C CYS A 95 -11.89 -6.22 -2.01
N PRO A 96 -10.96 -6.84 -1.30
CA PRO A 96 -11.17 -8.21 -0.81
C PRO A 96 -12.20 -8.32 0.29
N LEU A 97 -12.55 -7.21 0.93
CA LEU A 97 -13.42 -7.27 2.08
C LEU A 97 -14.89 -7.46 1.70
N HIS A 98 -15.41 -6.69 0.77
CA HIS A 98 -16.82 -6.79 0.38
C HIS A 98 -17.01 -6.91 -1.14
N GLY A 99 -15.94 -7.08 -1.91
CA GLY A 99 -16.08 -7.35 -3.32
C GLY A 99 -16.31 -6.16 -4.23
N SER A 100 -16.15 -4.93 -3.74
CA SER A 100 -16.24 -3.77 -4.63
C SER A 100 -15.18 -3.85 -5.72
N THR A 101 -15.52 -3.45 -6.93
CA THR A 101 -14.56 -3.50 -8.05
C THR A 101 -14.42 -2.14 -8.70
N PHE A 102 -13.23 -1.90 -9.24
CA PHE A 102 -12.87 -0.61 -9.81
C PHE A 102 -12.11 -0.80 -11.13
N ASP A 103 -12.24 0.20 -12.01
CA ASP A 103 -11.55 0.21 -13.29
C ASP A 103 -10.09 0.59 -13.09
N PRO A 104 -9.12 -0.22 -13.54
CA PRO A 104 -7.71 0.13 -13.37
C PRO A 104 -7.28 1.37 -14.15
N ALA A 105 -7.95 1.71 -15.25
CA ALA A 105 -7.54 2.85 -16.04
C ALA A 105 -8.03 4.18 -15.47
N SER A 106 -9.12 4.17 -14.73
CA SER A 106 -9.72 5.41 -14.22
C SER A 106 -9.95 5.42 -12.71
N GLY A 107 -9.92 4.27 -12.07
CA GLY A 107 -10.28 4.16 -10.66
C GLY A 107 -11.79 4.19 -10.43
N ALA A 108 -12.61 4.29 -11.46
CA ALA A 108 -14.05 4.40 -11.29
C ALA A 108 -14.63 3.11 -10.71
N VAL A 109 -15.63 3.25 -9.85
CA VAL A 109 -16.28 2.07 -9.27
C VAL A 109 -17.08 1.36 -10.38
N ARG A 110 -16.93 0.06 -10.42
CA ARG A 110 -17.72 -0.77 -11.35
C ARG A 110 -18.81 -1.54 -10.61
N LYS A 111 -18.52 -1.97 -9.39
CA LYS A 111 -19.47 -2.73 -8.60
C LYS A 111 -19.34 -2.33 -7.15
N GLY A 112 -20.46 -2.08 -6.49
CA GLY A 112 -20.50 -1.73 -5.08
C GLY A 112 -20.25 -2.92 -4.18
N PRO A 113 -20.24 -2.67 -2.86
CA PRO A 113 -20.93 -1.58 -2.17
C PRO A 113 -20.25 -0.21 -2.16
N ALA A 114 -19.03 -0.08 -2.65
CA ALA A 114 -18.45 1.27 -2.75
C ALA A 114 -19.27 2.14 -3.68
N THR A 115 -19.45 3.41 -3.32
CA THR A 115 -20.25 4.33 -4.10
C THR A 115 -19.41 5.38 -4.82
N SER A 116 -18.11 5.42 -4.58
CA SER A 116 -17.20 6.31 -5.28
C SER A 116 -15.95 5.54 -5.69
N GLY A 117 -15.22 6.06 -6.67
CA GLY A 117 -14.01 5.40 -7.16
C GLY A 117 -12.82 5.63 -6.26
N LEU A 118 -11.71 5.01 -6.63
CA LEU A 118 -10.44 5.22 -5.96
C LEU A 118 -9.93 6.62 -6.30
N THR A 119 -9.25 7.25 -5.34
CA THR A 119 -8.66 8.56 -5.56
C THR A 119 -7.37 8.41 -6.34
N GLU A 120 -7.26 9.11 -7.45
CA GLU A 120 -6.05 9.04 -8.27
C GLU A 120 -4.96 9.94 -7.70
N VAL A 121 -3.72 9.48 -7.77
CA VAL A 121 -2.55 10.26 -7.41
C VAL A 121 -1.74 10.44 -8.68
N ALA A 122 -1.47 11.68 -9.05
CA ALA A 122 -0.81 11.96 -10.32
C ALA A 122 0.65 11.50 -10.32
N ILE A 123 1.01 10.77 -11.33
CA ILE A 123 2.39 10.33 -11.55
C ILE A 123 2.79 10.58 -12.99
N SER A 124 4.09 10.59 -13.25
CA SER A 124 4.59 10.70 -14.60
C SER A 124 5.84 9.85 -14.76
N LEU A 125 6.16 9.51 -16.00
CA LEU A 125 7.34 8.74 -16.33
C LEU A 125 8.53 9.69 -16.47
N SER A 126 9.61 9.40 -15.80
CA SER A 126 10.84 10.15 -15.89
C SER A 126 11.97 9.16 -16.15
N GLY A 127 12.41 9.06 -17.39
CA GLY A 127 13.34 8.02 -17.79
C GLY A 127 12.72 6.64 -17.60
N GLU A 128 13.31 5.83 -16.74
CA GLU A 128 12.78 4.52 -16.45
C GLU A 128 12.00 4.47 -15.14
N ASP A 129 11.85 5.60 -14.49
CA ASP A 129 11.19 5.66 -13.19
C ASP A 129 9.83 6.36 -13.27
N LEU A 130 8.93 5.96 -12.40
CA LEU A 130 7.68 6.68 -12.17
C LEU A 130 7.91 7.61 -10.99
N VAL A 131 7.52 8.86 -11.15
CA VAL A 131 7.70 9.89 -10.13
C VAL A 131 6.35 10.58 -9.86
N LEU A 132 6.21 11.17 -8.68
CA LEU A 132 5.02 11.96 -8.38
C LEU A 132 5.05 13.24 -9.24
N SER A 133 3.92 13.58 -9.76
CA SER A 133 3.79 14.79 -10.57
C SER A 133 3.60 16.03 -9.72
#